data_b1da47d276e79625d6036e39b6a9d29d
#
_entry.id   b1da47d276e79625d6036e39b6a9d29d
#
_cell.length_a   1.000
_cell.length_b   1.000
_cell.length_c   1.000
_cell.angle_alpha   90.00
_cell.angle_beta   90.00
_cell.angle_gamma   90.00
#
_symmetry.space_group_name_H-M   'P 1'
#
loop_
_entity.id
_entity.type
_entity.pdbx_description
1 polymer ?
#
loop_
_entity_poly.entity_id
_entity_poly.type
_entity_poly.pdbx_seq_one_letter_code
_entity_poly.pdbx_strand_id
1 'polypeptide(L)'
;MASSIASSSPSRAPLPGASVKLFVAGGAIALAVVYLVLVGLQSTTVYFLTVGELQSKGPAAQNQLYRVSGLLVPGSLSTDSSGVGIRFQIADATEGARPLSVVYRGGQVPDIIGDNIEIVAEGKLDAQGTFTANNVLAKCPSRLEDAAPEERDYAAG
;
A
#
# COMPACT_ATOMS: atom_id res chain seq x y z
N MET A 1 -83.21 -8.33 7.14
CA MET A 1 -82.79 -7.16 6.35
C MET A 1 -81.33 -6.92 6.69
N ALA A 2 -80.38 -7.41 5.89
CA ALA A 2 -78.96 -7.26 6.07
C ALA A 2 -78.40 -6.42 4.94
N SER A 3 -77.95 -5.19 5.27
CA SER A 3 -77.30 -4.27 4.33
C SER A 3 -75.81 -4.56 4.21
N SER A 4 -75.36 -5.09 3.08
CA SER A 4 -73.96 -5.25 2.73
C SER A 4 -73.35 -3.88 2.37
N ILE A 5 -72.38 -3.43 3.14
CA ILE A 5 -71.58 -2.26 2.81
C ILE A 5 -70.38 -2.74 2.04
N ALA A 6 -70.38 -2.48 0.72
CA ALA A 6 -69.24 -2.74 -0.14
C ALA A 6 -68.17 -1.66 0.07
N SER A 7 -67.04 -2.05 0.68
CA SER A 7 -65.82 -1.21 0.76
C SER A 7 -65.13 -1.18 -0.61
N SER A 8 -65.30 -0.09 -1.33
CA SER A 8 -64.49 0.19 -2.52
C SER A 8 -63.18 0.80 -2.14
N SER A 9 -62.09 -0.01 -2.21
CA SER A 9 -60.71 0.48 -2.12
C SER A 9 -60.36 1.36 -3.36
N PRO A 10 -59.89 2.59 -3.18
CA PRO A 10 -59.42 3.37 -4.29
C PRO A 10 -58.12 2.83 -4.86
N SER A 11 -58.19 2.29 -6.06
CA SER A 11 -57.03 1.93 -6.86
C SER A 11 -56.26 3.18 -7.24
N ARG A 12 -55.14 3.46 -6.58
CA ARG A 12 -54.25 4.55 -6.96
C ARG A 12 -53.52 4.16 -8.23
N ALA A 13 -53.98 4.69 -9.37
CA ALA A 13 -53.25 4.65 -10.62
C ALA A 13 -51.90 5.37 -10.47
N PRO A 14 -50.78 4.78 -10.89
CA PRO A 14 -49.50 5.48 -10.84
C PRO A 14 -49.50 6.64 -11.82
N LEU A 15 -49.23 7.85 -11.31
CA LEU A 15 -49.07 9.04 -12.13
C LEU A 15 -47.88 8.86 -13.07
N PRO A 16 -48.02 9.10 -14.40
CA PRO A 16 -46.95 8.82 -15.38
C PRO A 16 -45.66 9.61 -15.16
N GLY A 17 -45.71 10.70 -14.38
CA GLY A 17 -44.50 11.44 -13.98
C GLY A 17 -43.70 10.86 -12.81
N ALA A 18 -44.28 9.98 -12.00
CA ALA A 18 -43.59 9.37 -10.87
C ALA A 18 -42.59 8.29 -11.34
N SER A 19 -42.90 7.54 -12.38
CA SER A 19 -42.05 6.51 -12.94
C SER A 19 -40.75 7.09 -13.50
N VAL A 20 -40.83 8.18 -14.26
CA VAL A 20 -39.63 8.82 -14.82
C VAL A 20 -38.70 9.34 -13.73
N LYS A 21 -39.24 9.96 -12.69
CA LYS A 21 -38.43 10.43 -11.54
C LYS A 21 -37.76 9.29 -10.81
N LEU A 22 -38.42 8.13 -10.64
CA LEU A 22 -37.84 6.93 -10.04
C LEU A 22 -36.76 6.32 -10.92
N PHE A 23 -36.93 6.27 -12.24
CA PHE A 23 -35.90 5.82 -13.18
C PHE A 23 -34.66 6.74 -13.18
N VAL A 24 -34.87 8.05 -13.16
CA VAL A 24 -33.76 9.02 -13.09
C VAL A 24 -33.04 8.91 -11.76
N ALA A 25 -33.76 8.80 -10.64
CA ALA A 25 -33.15 8.63 -9.32
C ALA A 25 -32.37 7.29 -9.21
N GLY A 26 -32.95 6.19 -9.70
CA GLY A 26 -32.30 4.88 -9.75
C GLY A 26 -31.05 4.90 -10.64
N GLY A 27 -31.11 5.54 -11.80
CA GLY A 27 -29.96 5.73 -12.69
C GLY A 27 -28.83 6.54 -12.06
N ALA A 28 -29.17 7.62 -11.35
CA ALA A 28 -28.20 8.44 -10.64
C ALA A 28 -27.49 7.66 -9.51
N ILE A 29 -28.25 6.87 -8.76
CA ILE A 29 -27.68 6.00 -7.70
C ILE A 29 -26.77 4.93 -8.30
N ALA A 30 -27.20 4.27 -9.38
CA ALA A 30 -26.39 3.28 -10.06
C ALA A 30 -25.07 3.87 -10.59
N LEU A 31 -25.11 5.04 -11.20
CA LEU A 31 -23.93 5.78 -11.66
C LEU A 31 -22.99 6.15 -10.49
N ALA A 32 -23.54 6.60 -9.37
CA ALA A 32 -22.76 6.93 -8.18
C ALA A 32 -22.08 5.69 -7.60
N VAL A 33 -22.75 4.55 -7.55
CA VAL A 33 -22.17 3.28 -7.09
C VAL A 33 -21.05 2.81 -8.01
N VAL A 34 -21.27 2.83 -9.33
CA VAL A 34 -20.23 2.49 -10.31
C VAL A 34 -19.02 3.41 -10.18
N TYR A 35 -19.23 4.71 -10.03
CA TYR A 35 -18.17 5.68 -9.81
C TYR A 35 -17.36 5.38 -8.54
N LEU A 36 -18.03 5.10 -7.40
CA LEU A 36 -17.37 4.75 -6.13
C LEU A 36 -16.58 3.45 -6.24
N VAL A 37 -17.11 2.45 -6.94
CA VAL A 37 -16.41 1.19 -7.17
C VAL A 37 -15.14 1.42 -8.00
N LEU A 38 -15.22 2.18 -9.08
CA LEU A 38 -14.07 2.48 -9.94
C LEU A 38 -12.99 3.29 -9.19
N VAL A 39 -13.38 4.29 -8.40
CA VAL A 39 -12.44 5.07 -7.58
C VAL A 39 -11.85 4.19 -6.47
N GLY A 40 -12.65 3.35 -5.83
CA GLY A 40 -12.18 2.43 -4.78
C GLY A 40 -11.17 1.41 -5.28
N LEU A 41 -11.35 0.87 -6.47
CA LEU A 41 -10.41 -0.08 -7.09
C LEU A 41 -9.07 0.55 -7.45
N GLN A 42 -9.02 1.85 -7.73
CA GLN A 42 -7.77 2.55 -8.07
C GLN A 42 -6.89 2.82 -6.84
N SER A 43 -7.45 2.83 -5.63
CA SER A 43 -6.76 3.30 -4.43
C SER A 43 -5.98 2.22 -3.67
N THR A 44 -6.05 0.92 -4.04
CA THR A 44 -5.66 -0.15 -3.11
C THR A 44 -4.49 -1.02 -3.58
N THR A 45 -3.91 -0.79 -4.76
CA THR A 45 -2.83 -1.64 -5.25
C THR A 45 -1.47 -1.03 -4.88
N VAL A 46 -1.01 -1.31 -3.67
CA VAL A 46 0.39 -1.06 -3.30
C VAL A 46 1.20 -2.22 -3.85
N TYR A 47 1.96 -1.98 -4.90
CA TYR A 47 2.85 -2.97 -5.49
C TYR A 47 4.12 -3.13 -4.65
N PHE A 48 4.41 -4.37 -4.24
CA PHE A 48 5.71 -4.73 -3.70
C PHE A 48 6.70 -4.92 -4.83
N LEU A 49 7.80 -4.19 -4.78
CA LEU A 49 8.88 -4.23 -5.76
C LEU A 49 10.22 -4.32 -5.06
N THR A 50 11.19 -4.94 -5.70
CA THR A 50 12.59 -4.79 -5.33
C THR A 50 13.14 -3.46 -5.87
N VAL A 51 14.33 -3.07 -5.42
CA VAL A 51 14.98 -1.84 -5.91
C VAL A 51 15.22 -1.91 -7.43
N GLY A 52 15.69 -3.05 -7.93
CA GLY A 52 15.94 -3.25 -9.36
C GLY A 52 14.68 -3.21 -10.21
N GLU A 53 13.58 -3.80 -9.73
CA GLU A 53 12.28 -3.74 -10.42
C GLU A 53 11.74 -2.31 -10.49
N LEU A 54 11.88 -1.53 -9.41
CA LEU A 54 11.49 -0.12 -9.42
C LEU A 54 12.30 0.68 -10.44
N GLN A 55 13.62 0.46 -10.45
CA GLN A 55 14.52 1.14 -11.39
C GLN A 55 14.27 0.74 -12.85
N SER A 56 13.92 -0.52 -13.11
CA SER A 56 13.59 -1.00 -14.45
C SER A 56 12.31 -0.36 -15.03
N LYS A 57 11.38 0.07 -14.18
CA LYS A 57 10.18 0.81 -14.61
C LYS A 57 10.48 2.24 -15.07
N GLY A 58 11.61 2.81 -14.65
CA GLY A 58 12.05 4.14 -15.03
C GLY A 58 10.99 5.23 -14.78
N PRO A 59 10.76 6.14 -15.76
CA PRO A 59 9.81 7.25 -15.59
C PRO A 59 8.36 6.82 -15.32
N ALA A 60 7.97 5.60 -15.70
CA ALA A 60 6.63 5.07 -15.46
C ALA A 60 6.35 4.83 -13.97
N ALA A 61 7.39 4.72 -13.14
CA ALA A 61 7.26 4.55 -11.70
C ALA A 61 7.03 5.87 -10.93
N GLN A 62 7.13 7.01 -11.59
CA GLN A 62 7.01 8.30 -10.92
C GLN A 62 5.59 8.56 -10.41
N ASN A 63 5.49 9.19 -9.25
CA ASN A 63 4.24 9.61 -8.61
C ASN A 63 3.26 8.49 -8.18
N GLN A 64 3.59 7.23 -8.41
CA GLN A 64 2.80 6.09 -7.91
C GLN A 64 3.31 5.65 -6.54
N LEU A 65 2.40 5.10 -5.73
CA LEU A 65 2.74 4.57 -4.42
C LEU A 65 3.26 3.14 -4.56
N TYR A 66 4.48 2.92 -4.08
CA TYR A 66 5.12 1.60 -4.07
C TYR A 66 5.62 1.24 -2.68
N ARG A 67 5.72 -0.06 -2.42
CA ARG A 67 6.51 -0.63 -1.34
C ARG A 67 7.76 -1.23 -1.94
N VAL A 68 8.90 -0.70 -1.56
CA VAL A 68 10.19 -1.16 -2.06
C VAL A 68 10.95 -1.81 -0.92
N SER A 69 11.36 -3.07 -1.14
CA SER A 69 12.25 -3.78 -0.22
C SER A 69 13.68 -3.76 -0.73
N GLY A 70 14.62 -3.66 0.20
CA GLY A 70 16.04 -3.74 -0.07
C GLY A 70 16.86 -3.78 1.21
N LEU A 71 18.10 -4.15 1.11
CA LEU A 71 19.07 -4.13 2.22
C LEU A 71 19.60 -2.71 2.41
N LEU A 72 19.69 -2.28 3.66
CA LEU A 72 20.33 -1.03 4.00
C LEU A 72 21.82 -1.07 3.62
N VAL A 73 22.27 -0.09 2.86
CA VAL A 73 23.69 0.06 2.54
C VAL A 73 24.41 0.56 3.79
N PRO A 74 25.42 -0.17 4.29
CA PRO A 74 26.16 0.21 5.50
C PRO A 74 26.73 1.63 5.43
N GLY A 75 26.59 2.39 6.50
CA GLY A 75 27.10 3.77 6.58
C GLY A 75 26.37 4.81 5.72
N SER A 76 25.28 4.44 5.04
CA SER A 76 24.50 5.39 4.22
C SER A 76 23.49 6.23 5.00
N LEU A 77 23.28 5.91 6.27
CA LEU A 77 22.32 6.61 7.12
C LEU A 77 22.83 8.01 7.49
N SER A 78 22.07 9.02 7.17
CA SER A 78 22.36 10.42 7.51
C SER A 78 21.10 11.18 7.84
N THR A 79 21.22 12.16 8.72
CA THR A 79 20.10 13.08 8.97
C THR A 79 19.94 14.02 7.79
N ASP A 80 18.71 14.24 7.34
CA ASP A 80 18.44 15.20 6.27
C ASP A 80 18.80 16.62 6.72
N SER A 81 19.19 17.49 5.78
CA SER A 81 19.59 18.85 6.03
C SER A 81 18.53 19.70 6.74
N SER A 82 17.27 19.27 6.69
CA SER A 82 16.14 19.88 7.43
C SER A 82 16.11 19.52 8.93
N GLY A 83 16.92 18.55 9.37
CA GLY A 83 16.94 18.06 10.75
C GLY A 83 15.72 17.24 11.18
N VAL A 84 14.74 17.06 10.32
CA VAL A 84 13.46 16.39 10.64
C VAL A 84 13.35 15.01 9.98
N GLY A 85 14.17 14.72 8.98
CA GLY A 85 14.13 13.47 8.22
C GLY A 85 15.45 12.74 8.25
N ILE A 86 15.42 11.48 7.80
CA ILE A 86 16.61 10.68 7.55
C ILE A 86 16.75 10.39 6.07
N ARG A 87 17.97 10.32 5.63
CA ARG A 87 18.37 9.87 4.30
C ARG A 87 19.20 8.61 4.42
N PHE A 88 18.90 7.63 3.63
CA PHE A 88 19.66 6.38 3.57
C PHE A 88 19.58 5.78 2.17
N GLN A 89 20.34 4.73 1.92
CA GLN A 89 20.32 4.00 0.66
C GLN A 89 19.94 2.55 0.90
N ILE A 90 19.13 2.01 0.03
CA ILE A 90 18.79 0.60 -0.01
C ILE A 90 19.21 0.00 -1.36
N ALA A 91 19.66 -1.23 -1.36
CA ALA A 91 20.04 -1.96 -2.55
C ALA A 91 19.44 -3.37 -2.53
N ASP A 92 19.32 -3.99 -3.71
CA ASP A 92 19.00 -5.41 -3.77
C ASP A 92 20.16 -6.24 -3.21
N ALA A 93 19.85 -7.46 -2.75
CA ALA A 93 20.86 -8.41 -2.26
C ALA A 93 21.86 -8.85 -3.35
N THR A 94 21.59 -8.54 -4.62
CA THR A 94 22.45 -8.89 -5.74
C THR A 94 23.65 -7.95 -5.79
N GLU A 95 24.85 -8.52 -5.89
CA GLU A 95 26.08 -7.75 -6.06
C GLU A 95 26.02 -6.87 -7.31
N GLY A 96 26.42 -5.60 -7.15
CA GLY A 96 26.41 -4.62 -8.24
C GLY A 96 25.07 -3.93 -8.50
N ALA A 97 24.04 -4.20 -7.70
CA ALA A 97 22.78 -3.48 -7.77
C ALA A 97 22.98 -1.99 -7.45
N ARG A 98 22.38 -1.12 -8.27
CA ARG A 98 22.43 0.33 -8.01
C ARG A 98 21.63 0.65 -6.77
N PRO A 99 22.22 1.34 -5.78
CA PRO A 99 21.48 1.73 -4.58
C PRO A 99 20.40 2.78 -4.93
N LEU A 100 19.27 2.68 -4.23
CA LEU A 100 18.18 3.65 -4.30
C LEU A 100 18.30 4.60 -3.11
N SER A 101 18.38 5.90 -3.39
CA SER A 101 18.32 6.92 -2.34
C SER A 101 16.91 7.07 -1.80
N VAL A 102 16.75 6.91 -0.50
CA VAL A 102 15.48 7.05 0.21
C VAL A 102 15.56 8.23 1.16
N VAL A 103 14.54 9.08 1.13
CA VAL A 103 14.33 10.17 2.08
C VAL A 103 13.06 9.87 2.85
N TYR A 104 13.19 9.69 4.16
CA TYR A 104 12.07 9.46 5.06
C TYR A 104 11.82 10.70 5.91
N ARG A 105 10.59 11.21 5.88
CA ARG A 105 10.17 12.41 6.61
C ARG A 105 9.13 12.12 7.70
N GLY A 106 8.94 10.88 8.03
CA GLY A 106 7.97 10.43 9.04
C GLY A 106 8.56 10.40 10.44
N GLY A 107 8.84 11.51 11.03
CA GLY A 107 9.07 11.79 12.45
C GLY A 107 9.91 10.82 13.32
N GLN A 108 9.59 9.57 13.43
CA GLN A 108 10.29 8.62 14.29
C GLN A 108 11.02 7.57 13.46
N VAL A 109 12.35 7.55 13.62
CA VAL A 109 13.21 6.52 13.03
C VAL A 109 13.10 5.29 13.91
N PRO A 110 12.83 4.10 13.34
CA PRO A 110 12.93 2.87 14.14
C PRO A 110 14.36 2.71 14.68
N ASP A 111 14.52 2.54 15.99
CA ASP A 111 15.83 2.34 16.64
C ASP A 111 16.56 1.08 16.16
N ILE A 112 15.90 0.25 15.35
CA ILE A 112 16.39 -1.04 14.85
C ILE A 112 17.12 -0.88 13.49
N ILE A 113 17.29 0.34 12.97
CA ILE A 113 18.00 0.55 11.70
C ILE A 113 19.50 0.34 11.93
N GLY A 114 19.96 -0.88 11.67
CA GLY A 114 21.37 -1.28 11.70
C GLY A 114 21.85 -1.74 10.32
N ASP A 115 23.14 -1.99 10.19
CA ASP A 115 23.74 -2.47 8.96
C ASP A 115 23.19 -3.86 8.56
N ASN A 116 22.99 -4.08 7.27
CA ASN A 116 22.47 -5.33 6.67
C ASN A 116 21.04 -5.71 7.07
N ILE A 117 20.23 -4.77 7.47
CA ILE A 117 18.81 -5.02 7.75
C ILE A 117 17.99 -4.82 6.47
N GLU A 118 17.05 -5.73 6.24
CA GLU A 118 16.07 -5.54 5.17
C GLU A 118 15.08 -4.45 5.57
N ILE A 119 14.99 -3.42 4.73
CA ILE A 119 14.08 -2.30 4.92
C ILE A 119 12.98 -2.38 3.85
N VAL A 120 11.75 -2.18 4.29
CA VAL A 120 10.61 -1.95 3.42
C VAL A 120 10.19 -0.50 3.54
N ALA A 121 10.36 0.26 2.48
CA ALA A 121 9.97 1.66 2.38
C ALA A 121 8.69 1.78 1.55
N GLU A 122 7.70 2.49 2.07
CA GLU A 122 6.47 2.81 1.34
C GLU A 122 6.46 4.29 0.98
N GLY A 123 6.33 4.60 -0.31
CA GLY A 123 6.44 5.97 -0.78
C GLY A 123 6.33 6.12 -2.28
N LYS A 124 6.88 7.21 -2.79
CA LYS A 124 6.86 7.56 -4.21
C LYS A 124 8.26 7.90 -4.72
N LEU A 125 8.50 7.52 -5.97
CA LEU A 125 9.72 7.93 -6.69
C LEU A 125 9.50 9.32 -7.30
N ASP A 126 10.44 10.24 -7.07
CA ASP A 126 10.44 11.55 -7.70
C ASP A 126 11.13 11.53 -9.08
N ALA A 127 11.07 12.66 -9.79
CA ALA A 127 11.68 12.80 -11.12
C ALA A 127 13.23 12.79 -11.07
N GLN A 128 13.81 12.99 -9.91
CA GLN A 128 15.26 12.98 -9.66
C GLN A 128 15.80 11.59 -9.30
N GLY A 129 14.90 10.59 -9.20
CA GLY A 129 15.28 9.23 -8.84
C GLY A 129 15.45 9.03 -7.32
N THR A 130 14.97 9.97 -6.51
CA THR A 130 14.91 9.83 -5.04
C THR A 130 13.56 9.27 -4.63
N PHE A 131 13.58 8.30 -3.72
CA PHE A 131 12.37 7.71 -3.19
C PHE A 131 11.96 8.41 -1.90
N THR A 132 10.86 9.14 -1.93
CA THR A 132 10.31 9.81 -0.74
C THR A 132 9.38 8.83 -0.01
N ALA A 133 9.85 8.33 1.13
CA ALA A 133 9.12 7.38 1.96
C ALA A 133 8.24 8.08 2.98
N ASN A 134 6.99 7.63 3.08
CA ASN A 134 6.03 8.04 4.11
C ASN A 134 6.03 7.07 5.29
N ASN A 135 6.41 5.81 5.04
CA ASN A 135 6.51 4.76 6.04
C ASN A 135 7.75 3.90 5.78
N VAL A 136 8.42 3.50 6.86
CA VAL A 136 9.62 2.65 6.81
C VAL A 136 9.49 1.58 7.88
N LEU A 137 9.61 0.33 7.47
CA LEU A 137 9.61 -0.83 8.34
C LEU A 137 10.95 -1.55 8.20
N ALA A 138 11.60 -1.83 9.31
CA ALA A 138 12.77 -2.69 9.36
C ALA A 138 12.31 -4.12 9.66
N LYS A 139 12.73 -5.08 8.83
CA LYS A 139 12.54 -6.50 9.11
C LYS A 139 13.73 -7.00 9.91
N CYS A 140 13.50 -7.42 11.15
CA CYS A 140 14.52 -8.16 11.89
C CYS A 140 14.80 -9.49 11.17
N PRO A 141 16.05 -9.82 10.83
CA PRO A 141 16.37 -11.15 10.33
C PRO A 141 16.01 -12.16 11.40
N SER A 142 15.04 -13.02 11.08
CA SER A 142 14.73 -14.16 11.95
C SER A 142 15.91 -15.10 11.89
N ARG A 143 16.78 -15.08 12.91
CA ARG A 143 17.96 -15.96 13.05
C ARG A 143 17.63 -17.45 13.22
N LEU A 144 16.41 -17.86 12.91
CA LEU A 144 15.96 -19.23 13.15
C LEU A 144 16.10 -20.17 11.93
N GLU A 145 16.50 -19.65 10.76
CA GLU A 145 16.64 -20.49 9.57
C GLU A 145 18.04 -21.03 9.30
N ASP A 146 19.09 -20.46 9.92
CA ASP A 146 20.48 -20.92 9.73
C ASP A 146 21.08 -21.68 10.94
N ALA A 147 20.29 -21.93 11.97
CA ALA A 147 20.68 -22.89 12.99
C ALA A 147 20.38 -24.30 12.47
N ALA A 148 21.32 -24.86 11.69
CA ALA A 148 21.38 -26.31 11.54
C ALA A 148 21.25 -26.93 12.93
N PRO A 149 20.41 -27.98 13.11
CA PRO A 149 20.31 -28.64 14.41
C PRO A 149 21.69 -29.18 14.76
N GLU A 150 22.35 -28.57 15.75
CA GLU A 150 23.47 -29.19 16.44
C GLU A 150 22.94 -30.50 17.04
N GLU A 151 23.26 -31.56 16.35
CA GLU A 151 23.11 -32.94 16.80
C GLU A 151 23.91 -33.04 18.09
N ARG A 152 23.22 -32.85 19.21
CA ARG A 152 23.79 -33.14 20.52
C ARG A 152 23.91 -34.64 20.64
N ASP A 153 25.12 -35.14 20.34
CA ASP A 153 25.57 -36.45 20.69
C ASP A 153 25.36 -36.66 22.20
N TYR A 154 24.25 -37.25 22.57
CA TYR A 154 24.12 -37.88 23.88
C TYR A 154 24.88 -39.22 23.81
N ALA A 155 26.22 -39.16 23.87
CA ALA A 155 27.02 -40.32 24.16
C ALA A 155 26.70 -40.76 25.59
N ALA A 156 26.12 -41.94 25.67
CA ALA A 156 25.86 -42.70 26.89
C ALA A 156 27.14 -42.89 27.68
N GLY A 157 27.07 -42.61 28.98
CA GLY A 157 27.93 -43.11 30.01
C GLY A 157 27.11 -43.87 31.05
#